data_fea8d17af7abcd06df1c0bf0c6a7c95e
#
_entry.id   fea8d17af7abcd06df1c0bf0c6a7c95e
#
_cell.length_a   1.000
_cell.length_b   1.000
_cell.length_c   1.000
_cell.angle_alpha   90.00
_cell.angle_beta   90.00
_cell.angle_gamma   90.00
#
_symmetry.space_group_name_H-M   'P 1'
#
loop_
_entity.id
_entity.type
_entity.pdbx_description
1 polymer ?
#
loop_
_entity_poly.entity_id
_entity_poly.type
_entity_poly.pdbx_seq_one_letter_code
_entity_poly.pdbx_strand_id
1 'polypeptide(L)'
;MGAPLNITVSAYNRPRYLEQTLAALRSCRGIDECRAVVLIDASDESVHSAAIAARYGFESRTYADRQGCNKAIRNALAYGFSEMGSEFHVHLEDDTVPTRDCLRWFAWARDEYRNDPRVMNVSGYQKISNGRPGECGLRRWFTPWGWGVWRDRWIGLHFGWVPDDENSWDVIVNHALRAGRYEVFPAVSRIQNIGAERGTHVPSAEWHAAHHHVAETADDIAAHVERWTATRVDDKADHA
;
A
#
# COMPACT_ATOMS: atom_id res chain seq x y z
N MET A 1 13.57 -15.15 -10.60
CA MET A 1 12.69 -14.09 -10.07
C MET A 1 11.38 -14.74 -9.66
N GLY A 2 10.77 -14.36 -8.54
CA GLY A 2 9.48 -14.90 -8.12
C GLY A 2 8.35 -14.50 -9.07
N ALA A 3 7.14 -15.05 -8.86
CA ALA A 3 5.96 -14.70 -9.68
C ALA A 3 5.71 -13.17 -9.68
N PRO A 4 5.19 -12.60 -10.79
CA PRO A 4 4.86 -11.19 -10.88
C PRO A 4 3.85 -10.77 -9.79
N LEU A 5 3.87 -9.48 -9.43
CA LEU A 5 2.94 -8.93 -8.46
C LEU A 5 1.63 -8.52 -9.16
N ASN A 6 0.53 -8.72 -8.46
CA ASN A 6 -0.75 -8.11 -8.78
C ASN A 6 -0.98 -6.90 -7.86
N ILE A 7 -1.37 -5.77 -8.45
CA ILE A 7 -1.44 -4.48 -7.77
C ILE A 7 -2.81 -3.85 -8.03
N THR A 8 -3.47 -3.34 -7.01
CA THR A 8 -4.59 -2.42 -7.17
C THR A 8 -4.22 -1.03 -6.67
N VAL A 9 -4.74 -0.01 -7.35
CA VAL A 9 -4.65 1.39 -6.91
C VAL A 9 -6.08 1.90 -6.70
N SER A 10 -6.46 2.22 -5.47
CA SER A 10 -7.75 2.88 -5.20
C SER A 10 -7.64 4.38 -5.46
N ALA A 11 -8.62 4.96 -6.15
CA ALA A 11 -8.65 6.38 -6.47
C ALA A 11 -10.03 6.99 -6.20
N TYR A 12 -10.05 8.18 -5.60
CA TYR A 12 -11.26 8.96 -5.40
C TYR A 12 -10.99 10.47 -5.46
N ASN A 13 -11.62 11.18 -6.41
CA ASN A 13 -11.74 12.64 -6.45
C ASN A 13 -10.41 13.45 -6.31
N ARG A 14 -9.26 12.83 -6.58
CA ARG A 14 -7.92 13.45 -6.46
C ARG A 14 -7.03 13.13 -7.67
N PRO A 15 -7.42 13.51 -8.91
CA PRO A 15 -6.72 13.11 -10.14
C PRO A 15 -5.25 13.56 -10.16
N ARG A 16 -4.90 14.69 -9.52
CA ARG A 16 -3.50 15.17 -9.45
C ARG A 16 -2.60 14.27 -8.62
N TYR A 17 -3.10 13.69 -7.54
CA TYR A 17 -2.35 12.72 -6.75
C TYR A 17 -2.25 11.39 -7.49
N LEU A 18 -3.37 10.92 -8.07
CA LEU A 18 -3.37 9.72 -8.90
C LEU A 18 -2.33 9.81 -10.02
N GLU A 19 -2.21 10.94 -10.70
CA GLU A 19 -1.22 11.14 -11.75
C GLU A 19 0.21 10.94 -11.23
N GLN A 20 0.56 11.53 -10.08
CA GLN A 20 1.87 11.38 -9.47
C GLN A 20 2.15 9.92 -9.06
N THR A 21 1.18 9.28 -8.45
CA THR A 21 1.28 7.87 -8.05
C THR A 21 1.46 6.95 -9.24
N LEU A 22 0.68 7.13 -10.31
CA LEU A 22 0.79 6.28 -11.51
C LEU A 22 2.08 6.56 -12.32
N ALA A 23 2.53 7.81 -12.38
CA ALA A 23 3.82 8.14 -12.98
C ALA A 23 4.99 7.44 -12.24
N ALA A 24 4.97 7.48 -10.92
CA ALA A 24 5.96 6.80 -10.09
C ALA A 24 5.86 5.27 -10.24
N LEU A 25 4.65 4.71 -10.19
CA LEU A 25 4.41 3.28 -10.38
C LEU A 25 4.91 2.80 -11.75
N ARG A 26 4.67 3.58 -12.80
CA ARG A 26 5.20 3.30 -14.16
C ARG A 26 6.71 3.28 -14.22
N SER A 27 7.37 4.03 -13.33
CA SER A 27 8.84 4.11 -13.23
C SER A 27 9.44 3.01 -12.35
N CYS A 28 8.62 2.21 -11.66
CA CYS A 28 9.09 1.12 -10.82
C CYS A 28 9.76 0.02 -11.64
N ARG A 29 10.88 -0.49 -11.14
CA ARG A 29 11.59 -1.61 -11.75
C ARG A 29 10.74 -2.88 -11.65
N GLY A 30 10.48 -3.52 -12.79
CA GLY A 30 9.69 -4.75 -12.90
C GLY A 30 8.19 -4.51 -13.08
N ILE A 31 7.74 -3.26 -13.29
CA ILE A 31 6.32 -2.94 -13.51
C ILE A 31 5.75 -3.64 -14.75
N ASP A 32 6.54 -3.82 -15.80
CA ASP A 32 6.12 -4.45 -17.04
C ASP A 32 5.81 -5.95 -16.89
N GLU A 33 6.30 -6.57 -15.82
CA GLU A 33 6.00 -7.97 -15.46
C GLU A 33 4.77 -8.06 -14.54
N CYS A 34 4.31 -6.93 -13.98
CA CYS A 34 3.21 -6.88 -13.02
C CYS A 34 1.87 -6.59 -13.71
N ARG A 35 0.78 -7.04 -13.10
CA ARG A 35 -0.57 -6.59 -13.46
C ARG A 35 -1.02 -5.55 -12.45
N ALA A 36 -1.29 -4.33 -12.93
CA ALA A 36 -1.80 -3.24 -12.11
C ALA A 36 -3.15 -2.74 -12.65
N VAL A 37 -4.12 -2.55 -11.76
CA VAL A 37 -5.48 -2.08 -12.08
C VAL A 37 -5.84 -0.92 -11.16
N VAL A 38 -6.33 0.18 -11.75
CA VAL A 38 -6.86 1.33 -11.01
C VAL A 38 -8.34 1.16 -10.77
N LEU A 39 -8.76 1.13 -9.51
CA LEU A 39 -10.16 1.05 -9.11
C LEU A 39 -10.64 2.42 -8.66
N ILE A 40 -11.52 3.01 -9.46
CA ILE A 40 -11.97 4.40 -9.31
C ILE A 40 -13.31 4.42 -8.62
N ASP A 41 -13.38 5.05 -7.44
CA ASP A 41 -14.64 5.31 -6.78
C ASP A 41 -15.45 6.40 -7.51
N ALA A 42 -16.77 6.28 -7.52
CA ALA A 42 -17.64 7.17 -8.28
C ALA A 42 -17.55 8.62 -7.77
N SER A 43 -17.25 9.53 -8.68
CA SER A 43 -17.18 10.98 -8.46
C SER A 43 -17.24 11.75 -9.78
N ASP A 44 -17.34 13.06 -9.73
CA ASP A 44 -17.28 13.92 -10.92
C ASP A 44 -15.92 13.84 -11.64
N GLU A 45 -14.87 13.41 -10.93
CA GLU A 45 -13.51 13.25 -11.47
C GLU A 45 -13.22 11.84 -12.02
N SER A 46 -14.21 10.94 -12.05
CA SER A 46 -13.99 9.53 -12.45
C SER A 46 -13.51 9.40 -13.88
N VAL A 47 -14.08 10.18 -14.82
CA VAL A 47 -13.67 10.18 -16.23
C VAL A 47 -12.23 10.68 -16.39
N HIS A 48 -11.86 11.73 -15.67
CA HIS A 48 -10.52 12.28 -15.67
C HIS A 48 -9.52 11.27 -15.08
N SER A 49 -9.85 10.64 -13.96
CA SER A 49 -9.02 9.61 -13.33
C SER A 49 -8.82 8.41 -14.27
N ALA A 50 -9.85 7.96 -15.00
CA ALA A 50 -9.73 6.89 -15.99
C ALA A 50 -8.83 7.28 -17.17
N ALA A 51 -8.92 8.53 -17.64
CA ALA A 51 -8.05 9.05 -18.70
C ALA A 51 -6.56 9.10 -18.24
N ILE A 52 -6.31 9.46 -16.99
CA ILE A 52 -4.96 9.41 -16.41
C ILE A 52 -4.46 7.97 -16.38
N ALA A 53 -5.24 7.00 -15.88
CA ALA A 53 -4.84 5.61 -15.86
C ALA A 53 -4.47 5.09 -17.27
N ALA A 54 -5.29 5.38 -18.26
CA ALA A 54 -5.05 5.01 -19.67
C ALA A 54 -3.76 5.65 -20.22
N ARG A 55 -3.49 6.92 -19.90
CA ARG A 55 -2.27 7.62 -20.33
C ARG A 55 -0.99 6.96 -19.82
N TYR A 56 -1.01 6.40 -18.62
CA TYR A 56 0.12 5.65 -18.07
C TYR A 56 0.09 4.15 -18.41
N GLY A 57 -0.87 3.71 -19.24
CA GLY A 57 -0.97 2.31 -19.70
C GLY A 57 -1.51 1.34 -18.66
N PHE A 58 -2.28 1.81 -17.69
CA PHE A 58 -2.93 0.97 -16.69
C PHE A 58 -4.41 0.71 -17.02
N GLU A 59 -4.86 -0.52 -16.80
CA GLU A 59 -6.28 -0.86 -16.78
C GLU A 59 -6.98 -0.09 -15.67
N SER A 60 -8.20 0.39 -15.91
CA SER A 60 -9.02 1.00 -14.87
C SER A 60 -10.45 0.50 -14.88
N ARG A 61 -11.09 0.51 -13.71
CA ARG A 61 -12.50 0.20 -13.52
C ARG A 61 -13.12 1.24 -12.60
N THR A 62 -14.26 1.79 -13.01
CA THR A 62 -15.00 2.77 -12.21
C THR A 62 -16.23 2.08 -11.62
N TYR A 63 -16.44 2.26 -10.32
CA TYR A 63 -17.68 1.83 -9.67
C TYR A 63 -18.85 2.69 -10.12
N ALA A 64 -20.03 2.08 -10.24
CA ALA A 64 -21.25 2.79 -10.61
C ALA A 64 -21.69 3.78 -9.52
N ASP A 65 -21.50 3.39 -8.26
CA ASP A 65 -21.87 4.17 -7.08
C ASP A 65 -20.68 4.38 -6.17
N ARG A 66 -20.73 5.46 -5.39
CA ARG A 66 -19.69 5.76 -4.39
C ARG A 66 -19.60 4.67 -3.33
N GLN A 67 -18.40 4.16 -3.13
CA GLN A 67 -18.10 3.12 -2.14
C GLN A 67 -17.70 3.72 -0.77
N GLY A 68 -16.99 4.83 -0.77
CA GLY A 68 -16.29 5.34 0.41
C GLY A 68 -14.98 4.58 0.70
N CYS A 69 -14.11 5.18 1.51
CA CYS A 69 -12.73 4.72 1.72
C CYS A 69 -12.68 3.25 2.16
N ASN A 70 -13.33 2.89 3.27
CA ASN A 70 -13.32 1.56 3.85
C ASN A 70 -13.76 0.46 2.87
N LYS A 71 -14.90 0.67 2.21
CA LYS A 71 -15.46 -0.29 1.27
C LYS A 71 -14.65 -0.37 -0.03
N ALA A 72 -14.13 0.76 -0.50
CA ALA A 72 -13.30 0.81 -1.71
C ALA A 72 -12.00 -0.01 -1.52
N ILE A 73 -11.32 0.13 -0.39
CA ILE A 73 -10.11 -0.65 -0.07
C ILE A 73 -10.43 -2.15 0.05
N ARG A 74 -11.50 -2.50 0.76
CA ARG A 74 -11.95 -3.90 0.86
C ARG A 74 -12.23 -4.50 -0.52
N ASN A 75 -12.94 -3.77 -1.36
CA ASN A 75 -13.28 -4.22 -2.71
C ASN A 75 -12.03 -4.32 -3.60
N ALA A 76 -11.05 -3.43 -3.42
CA ALA A 76 -9.77 -3.50 -4.14
C ALA A 76 -8.99 -4.77 -3.80
N LEU A 77 -8.91 -5.12 -2.52
CA LEU A 77 -8.28 -6.37 -2.09
C LEU A 77 -9.08 -7.59 -2.58
N ALA A 78 -10.40 -7.57 -2.43
CA ALA A 78 -11.27 -8.65 -2.93
C ALA A 78 -11.09 -8.85 -4.45
N TYR A 79 -11.05 -7.77 -5.23
CA TYR A 79 -10.76 -7.81 -6.66
C TYR A 79 -9.38 -8.44 -6.95
N GLY A 80 -8.36 -8.04 -6.20
CA GLY A 80 -7.03 -8.62 -6.32
C GLY A 80 -7.02 -10.13 -6.11
N PHE A 81 -7.75 -10.64 -5.15
CA PHE A 81 -7.79 -12.06 -4.84
C PHE A 81 -8.76 -12.87 -5.71
N SER A 82 -9.94 -12.32 -6.07
CA SER A 82 -10.93 -13.03 -6.86
C SER A 82 -10.68 -12.91 -8.36
N GLU A 83 -10.50 -11.70 -8.88
CA GLU A 83 -10.44 -11.43 -10.32
C GLU A 83 -9.01 -11.49 -10.89
N MET A 84 -8.02 -11.06 -10.10
CA MET A 84 -6.62 -11.12 -10.53
C MET A 84 -5.93 -12.44 -10.12
N GLY A 85 -6.56 -13.25 -9.30
CA GLY A 85 -6.03 -14.55 -8.88
C GLY A 85 -4.78 -14.48 -8.00
N SER A 86 -4.60 -13.39 -7.25
CA SER A 86 -3.38 -13.15 -6.46
C SER A 86 -3.20 -14.19 -5.36
N GLU A 87 -1.98 -14.69 -5.18
CA GLU A 87 -1.55 -15.39 -3.97
C GLU A 87 -0.96 -14.40 -2.93
N PHE A 88 -0.38 -13.31 -3.43
CA PHE A 88 0.01 -12.12 -2.67
C PHE A 88 -0.44 -10.90 -3.45
N HIS A 89 -1.11 -9.96 -2.80
CA HIS A 89 -1.67 -8.78 -3.44
C HIS A 89 -1.11 -7.51 -2.82
N VAL A 90 -0.73 -6.55 -3.65
CA VAL A 90 -0.28 -5.21 -3.23
C VAL A 90 -1.41 -4.21 -3.48
N HIS A 91 -1.69 -3.40 -2.48
CA HIS A 91 -2.65 -2.30 -2.56
C HIS A 91 -1.95 -0.96 -2.35
N LEU A 92 -2.22 -0.03 -3.26
CA LEU A 92 -1.81 1.37 -3.20
C LEU A 92 -3.06 2.26 -3.19
N GLU A 93 -2.91 3.49 -2.72
CA GLU A 93 -3.91 4.55 -2.82
C GLU A 93 -3.44 5.62 -3.81
N ASP A 94 -4.33 6.51 -4.23
CA ASP A 94 -4.02 7.55 -5.21
C ASP A 94 -2.98 8.58 -4.75
N ASP A 95 -2.65 8.59 -3.46
CA ASP A 95 -1.66 9.47 -2.83
C ASP A 95 -0.43 8.74 -2.25
N THR A 96 -0.23 7.48 -2.63
CA THR A 96 0.91 6.67 -2.18
C THR A 96 1.93 6.47 -3.31
N VAL A 97 2.93 7.35 -3.36
CA VAL A 97 3.93 7.39 -4.43
C VAL A 97 5.04 6.38 -4.16
N PRO A 98 5.18 5.30 -4.97
CA PRO A 98 6.21 4.30 -4.78
C PRO A 98 7.58 4.76 -5.31
N THR A 99 8.65 4.34 -4.63
CA THR A 99 10.03 4.46 -5.12
C THR A 99 10.34 3.46 -6.23
N ARG A 100 11.41 3.67 -6.99
CA ARG A 100 11.78 2.81 -8.13
C ARG A 100 12.02 1.34 -7.78
N ASP A 101 12.42 1.03 -6.56
CA ASP A 101 12.64 -0.34 -6.08
C ASP A 101 11.49 -0.90 -5.24
N CYS A 102 10.39 -0.18 -5.11
CA CYS A 102 9.23 -0.54 -4.29
C CYS A 102 8.66 -1.93 -4.64
N LEU A 103 8.51 -2.24 -5.93
CA LEU A 103 8.00 -3.55 -6.35
C LEU A 103 8.97 -4.70 -6.03
N ARG A 104 10.27 -4.44 -6.07
CA ARG A 104 11.29 -5.40 -5.62
C ARG A 104 11.20 -5.67 -4.13
N TRP A 105 10.95 -4.61 -3.34
CA TRP A 105 10.70 -4.75 -1.91
C TRP A 105 9.53 -5.69 -1.64
N PHE A 106 8.38 -5.46 -2.25
CA PHE A 106 7.21 -6.32 -2.07
C PHE A 106 7.45 -7.75 -2.55
N ALA A 107 8.11 -7.93 -3.68
CA ALA A 107 8.43 -9.26 -4.21
C ALA A 107 9.38 -10.02 -3.28
N TRP A 108 10.44 -9.39 -2.79
CA TRP A 108 11.38 -9.98 -1.85
C TRP A 108 10.68 -10.34 -0.53
N ALA A 109 9.94 -9.40 0.07
CA ALA A 109 9.26 -9.63 1.34
C ALA A 109 8.17 -10.70 1.24
N ARG A 110 7.44 -10.76 0.11
CA ARG A 110 6.49 -11.83 -0.19
C ARG A 110 7.16 -13.20 -0.08
N ASP A 111 8.30 -13.38 -0.75
CA ASP A 111 8.99 -14.66 -0.84
C ASP A 111 9.66 -15.02 0.50
N GLU A 112 10.31 -14.07 1.14
CA GLU A 112 11.00 -14.25 2.42
C GLU A 112 10.05 -14.65 3.56
N TYR A 113 8.89 -13.98 3.65
CA TYR A 113 7.97 -14.16 4.77
C TYR A 113 6.73 -15.01 4.46
N ARG A 114 6.68 -15.63 3.29
CA ARG A 114 5.53 -16.48 2.88
C ARG A 114 5.19 -17.55 3.92
N ASN A 115 6.20 -18.19 4.45
CA ASN A 115 6.07 -19.32 5.37
C ASN A 115 6.21 -18.94 6.85
N ASP A 116 6.34 -17.65 7.19
CA ASP A 116 6.31 -17.20 8.58
C ASP A 116 4.87 -16.84 8.98
N PRO A 117 4.18 -17.69 9.78
CA PRO A 117 2.80 -17.45 10.17
C PRO A 117 2.63 -16.25 11.11
N ARG A 118 3.72 -15.75 11.68
CA ARG A 118 3.72 -14.56 12.54
C ARG A 118 3.56 -13.28 11.74
N VAL A 119 3.95 -13.28 10.45
CA VAL A 119 3.85 -12.11 9.60
C VAL A 119 2.47 -12.02 8.98
N MET A 120 1.77 -10.93 9.21
CA MET A 120 0.44 -10.67 8.67
C MET A 120 0.47 -10.02 7.29
N ASN A 121 1.24 -8.96 7.17
CA ASN A 121 1.31 -8.12 5.98
C ASN A 121 2.70 -7.50 5.81
N VAL A 122 2.90 -6.90 4.64
CA VAL A 122 4.12 -6.15 4.28
C VAL A 122 3.74 -4.71 4.01
N SER A 123 4.40 -3.76 4.65
CA SER A 123 4.27 -2.33 4.38
C SER A 123 5.39 -1.85 3.47
N GLY A 124 5.08 -0.92 2.56
CA GLY A 124 6.09 -0.14 1.83
C GLY A 124 6.52 1.12 2.57
N TYR A 125 5.77 1.52 3.59
CA TYR A 125 5.90 2.82 4.25
C TYR A 125 6.67 2.72 5.57
N GLN A 126 7.53 3.72 5.79
CA GLN A 126 8.20 3.97 7.06
C GLN A 126 8.31 5.48 7.29
N LYS A 127 7.67 5.98 8.34
CA LYS A 127 7.62 7.44 8.64
C LYS A 127 9.00 8.05 8.83
N ILE A 128 9.84 7.40 9.60
CA ILE A 128 11.19 7.88 9.93
C ILE A 128 12.19 6.83 9.51
N SER A 129 13.08 7.17 8.60
CA SER A 129 14.19 6.31 8.22
C SER A 129 15.09 6.08 9.42
N ASN A 130 15.32 4.81 9.79
CA ASN A 130 16.04 4.45 11.00
C ASN A 130 16.88 3.17 10.81
N GLY A 131 17.61 3.10 9.73
CA GLY A 131 18.48 2.00 9.38
C GLY A 131 19.07 2.18 7.99
N ARG A 132 19.74 1.15 7.49
CA ARG A 132 20.30 1.17 6.15
C ARG A 132 19.22 0.80 5.12
N PRO A 133 19.35 1.24 3.87
CA PRO A 133 18.36 0.94 2.81
C PRO A 133 18.07 -0.55 2.61
N GLY A 134 19.05 -1.42 2.84
CA GLY A 134 18.90 -2.88 2.76
C GLY A 134 18.45 -3.56 4.05
N GLU A 135 17.98 -2.81 5.04
CA GLU A 135 17.48 -3.37 6.30
C GLU A 135 15.94 -3.29 6.34
N CYS A 136 15.35 -4.18 7.12
CA CYS A 136 13.92 -4.21 7.40
C CYS A 136 13.65 -4.66 8.84
N GLY A 137 12.43 -4.47 9.28
CA GLY A 137 12.01 -4.85 10.63
C GLY A 137 10.61 -5.45 10.66
N LEU A 138 10.24 -5.90 11.86
CA LEU A 138 8.91 -6.37 12.20
C LEU A 138 8.31 -5.44 13.26
N ARG A 139 7.05 -5.05 13.12
CA ARG A 139 6.33 -4.21 14.09
C ARG A 139 4.90 -4.70 14.30
N ARG A 140 4.26 -4.25 15.39
CA ARG A 140 2.90 -4.67 15.76
C ARG A 140 1.86 -3.57 15.54
N TRP A 141 2.07 -2.70 14.59
CA TRP A 141 1.07 -1.73 14.14
C TRP A 141 1.02 -1.68 12.63
N PHE A 142 -0.13 -1.38 12.11
CA PHE A 142 -0.40 -1.30 10.69
C PHE A 142 -0.12 0.09 10.15
N THR A 143 0.47 0.14 8.98
CA THR A 143 0.58 1.37 8.21
C THR A 143 -0.10 1.19 6.86
N PRO A 144 -1.20 1.90 6.65
CA PRO A 144 -2.09 1.68 5.49
C PRO A 144 -1.51 2.11 4.14
N TRP A 145 -0.48 2.93 4.13
CA TRP A 145 0.03 3.59 2.93
C TRP A 145 0.93 2.69 2.11
N GLY A 146 0.32 1.95 1.17
CA GLY A 146 1.00 0.98 0.32
C GLY A 146 1.44 -0.27 1.06
N TRP A 147 0.64 -1.32 0.94
CA TRP A 147 0.86 -2.57 1.66
C TRP A 147 0.49 -3.79 0.84
N GLY A 148 1.01 -4.94 1.22
CA GLY A 148 0.72 -6.22 0.59
C GLY A 148 0.34 -7.29 1.61
N VAL A 149 -0.51 -8.23 1.20
CA VAL A 149 -0.99 -9.32 2.05
C VAL A 149 -1.15 -10.60 1.24
N TRP A 150 -0.97 -11.77 1.87
CA TRP A 150 -1.19 -13.06 1.24
C TRP A 150 -2.66 -13.48 1.31
N ARG A 151 -3.09 -14.30 0.35
CA ARG A 151 -4.47 -14.79 0.23
C ARG A 151 -4.98 -15.46 1.52
N ASP A 152 -4.21 -16.35 2.11
CA ASP A 152 -4.59 -17.07 3.33
C ASP A 152 -4.79 -16.13 4.53
N ARG A 153 -4.03 -15.05 4.59
CA ARG A 153 -4.16 -14.03 5.64
C ARG A 153 -5.32 -13.08 5.37
N TRP A 154 -5.54 -12.74 4.10
CA TRP A 154 -6.69 -11.95 3.66
C TRP A 154 -8.03 -12.63 4.00
N ILE A 155 -8.14 -13.94 3.83
CA ILE A 155 -9.39 -14.67 4.15
C ILE A 155 -9.81 -14.40 5.60
N GLY A 156 -8.87 -14.43 6.55
CA GLY A 156 -9.16 -14.11 7.95
C GLY A 156 -9.60 -12.65 8.17
N LEU A 157 -9.01 -11.70 7.46
CA LEU A 157 -9.40 -10.29 7.53
C LEU A 157 -10.79 -10.06 6.89
N HIS A 158 -11.02 -10.66 5.73
CA HIS A 158 -12.23 -10.45 4.93
C HIS A 158 -13.52 -10.75 5.71
N PHE A 159 -13.54 -11.80 6.50
CA PHE A 159 -14.72 -12.17 7.29
C PHE A 159 -14.96 -11.24 8.50
N GLY A 160 -13.93 -10.61 9.02
CA GLY A 160 -14.05 -9.64 10.11
C GLY A 160 -14.28 -8.20 9.66
N TRP A 161 -14.17 -7.94 8.35
CA TRP A 161 -14.25 -6.59 7.81
C TRP A 161 -15.70 -6.12 7.69
N VAL A 162 -16.04 -5.01 8.37
CA VAL A 162 -17.36 -4.40 8.33
C VAL A 162 -17.35 -3.27 7.29
N PRO A 163 -17.92 -3.47 6.08
CA PRO A 163 -17.78 -2.52 4.98
C PRO A 163 -18.39 -1.14 5.24
N ASP A 164 -19.46 -1.10 6.02
CA ASP A 164 -20.23 0.11 6.29
C ASP A 164 -19.74 0.88 7.54
N ASP A 165 -18.68 0.40 8.21
CA ASP A 165 -18.02 1.10 9.30
C ASP A 165 -16.85 1.92 8.77
N GLU A 166 -17.02 3.22 8.64
CA GLU A 166 -16.04 4.14 8.04
C GLU A 166 -14.67 4.16 8.75
N ASN A 167 -14.60 3.71 10.00
CA ASN A 167 -13.39 3.77 10.82
C ASN A 167 -12.67 2.43 10.93
N SER A 168 -13.10 1.38 10.25
CA SER A 168 -12.75 0.03 10.68
C SER A 168 -11.65 -0.67 9.89
N TRP A 169 -11.30 -0.25 8.70
CA TRP A 169 -10.45 -1.05 7.84
C TRP A 169 -9.00 -1.22 8.36
N ASP A 170 -8.40 -0.17 8.84
CA ASP A 170 -7.09 -0.23 9.50
C ASP A 170 -7.17 -0.87 10.89
N VAL A 171 -8.28 -0.66 11.62
CA VAL A 171 -8.53 -1.25 12.94
C VAL A 171 -8.51 -2.77 12.89
N ILE A 172 -9.12 -3.39 11.87
CA ILE A 172 -9.17 -4.85 11.73
C ILE A 172 -7.77 -5.43 11.52
N VAL A 173 -6.95 -4.81 10.66
CA VAL A 173 -5.57 -5.24 10.46
C VAL A 173 -4.76 -5.05 11.75
N ASN A 174 -4.91 -3.91 12.41
CA ASN A 174 -4.26 -3.64 13.70
C ASN A 174 -4.65 -4.66 14.78
N HIS A 175 -5.90 -5.11 14.83
CA HIS A 175 -6.31 -6.16 15.75
C HIS A 175 -5.55 -7.47 15.50
N ALA A 176 -5.39 -7.88 14.23
CA ALA A 176 -4.61 -9.06 13.89
C ALA A 176 -3.14 -8.94 14.32
N LEU A 177 -2.55 -7.76 14.16
CA LEU A 177 -1.17 -7.48 14.60
C LEU A 177 -1.04 -7.52 16.12
N ARG A 178 -1.96 -6.88 16.84
CA ARG A 178 -2.02 -6.89 18.32
C ARG A 178 -2.25 -8.28 18.89
N ALA A 179 -2.93 -9.16 18.14
CA ALA A 179 -3.11 -10.57 18.51
C ALA A 179 -1.85 -11.44 18.34
N GLY A 180 -0.68 -10.84 18.15
CA GLY A 180 0.62 -11.52 18.13
C GLY A 180 1.25 -11.67 16.76
N ARG A 181 0.70 -11.04 15.73
CA ARG A 181 1.32 -10.99 14.39
C ARG A 181 2.14 -9.73 14.19
N TYR A 182 2.86 -9.68 13.09
CA TYR A 182 3.75 -8.57 12.72
C TYR A 182 3.44 -8.06 11.30
N GLU A 183 3.66 -6.78 11.11
CA GLU A 183 3.86 -6.14 9.82
C GLU A 183 5.37 -6.09 9.54
N VAL A 184 5.78 -6.48 8.33
CA VAL A 184 7.15 -6.26 7.83
C VAL A 184 7.23 -4.88 7.22
N PHE A 185 8.27 -4.11 7.56
CA PHE A 185 8.48 -2.76 7.05
C PHE A 185 9.95 -2.52 6.64
N PRO A 186 10.23 -1.70 5.61
CA PRO A 186 11.59 -1.35 5.21
C PRO A 186 12.16 -0.28 6.15
N ALA A 187 13.44 -0.34 6.49
CA ALA A 187 14.10 0.65 7.37
C ALA A 187 14.12 2.07 6.74
N VAL A 188 14.16 2.15 5.43
CA VAL A 188 13.98 3.39 4.65
C VAL A 188 12.73 3.23 3.80
N SER A 189 11.84 4.21 3.80
CA SER A 189 10.54 4.11 3.13
C SER A 189 10.66 3.84 1.63
N ARG A 190 9.78 2.97 1.12
CA ARG A 190 9.56 2.70 -0.31
C ARG A 190 8.30 3.37 -0.83
N ILE A 191 7.60 4.10 0.04
CA ILE A 191 6.38 4.84 -0.28
C ILE A 191 6.49 6.24 0.31
N GLN A 192 6.12 7.26 -0.46
CA GLN A 192 5.82 8.59 0.04
C GLN A 192 4.30 8.79 0.07
N ASN A 193 3.76 9.19 1.20
CA ASN A 193 2.37 9.68 1.26
C ASN A 193 2.36 11.17 0.94
N ILE A 194 1.59 11.56 -0.08
CA ILE A 194 1.47 12.95 -0.56
C ILE A 194 0.07 13.55 -0.32
N GLY A 195 -0.81 12.83 0.38
CA GLY A 195 -2.23 13.15 0.55
C GLY A 195 -2.55 14.30 1.51
N ALA A 196 -1.87 15.45 1.35
CA ALA A 196 -2.05 16.61 2.22
C ALA A 196 -3.40 17.32 2.06
N GLU A 197 -4.08 17.13 0.92
CA GLU A 197 -5.34 17.81 0.60
C GLU A 197 -6.45 16.81 0.30
N ARG A 198 -7.68 17.14 0.70
CA ARG A 198 -8.89 16.35 0.44
C ARG A 198 -8.82 14.90 0.94
N GLY A 199 -7.95 14.61 1.91
CA GLY A 199 -7.92 13.30 2.57
C GLY A 199 -9.09 13.16 3.55
N THR A 200 -9.68 11.97 3.63
CA THR A 200 -10.80 11.70 4.55
C THR A 200 -10.39 11.89 6.01
N HIS A 201 -9.13 11.62 6.34
CA HIS A 201 -8.60 11.64 7.70
C HIS A 201 -7.46 12.64 7.89
N VAL A 202 -7.28 13.59 6.97
CA VAL A 202 -6.22 14.62 7.04
C VAL A 202 -6.84 15.97 7.32
N PRO A 203 -6.71 16.51 8.54
CA PRO A 203 -7.35 17.78 8.91
C PRO A 203 -6.66 19.01 8.31
N SER A 204 -5.36 18.98 8.09
CA SER A 204 -4.61 20.06 7.42
C SER A 204 -3.32 19.59 6.77
N ALA A 205 -2.73 20.41 5.88
CA ALA A 205 -1.45 20.12 5.26
C ALA A 205 -0.29 20.08 6.28
N GLU A 206 -0.32 20.92 7.29
CA GLU A 206 0.67 20.95 8.38
C GLU A 206 0.60 19.66 9.21
N TRP A 207 -0.61 19.21 9.50
CA TRP A 207 -0.81 17.95 10.20
C TRP A 207 -0.30 16.78 9.37
N HIS A 208 -0.60 16.74 8.07
CA HIS A 208 -0.08 15.73 7.15
C HIS A 208 1.46 15.73 7.12
N ALA A 209 2.09 16.90 6.99
CA ALA A 209 3.55 17.02 7.00
C ALA A 209 4.18 16.45 8.28
N ALA A 210 3.54 16.69 9.43
CA ALA A 210 4.00 16.21 10.71
C ALA A 210 3.80 14.69 10.90
N HIS A 211 2.70 14.11 10.36
CA HIS A 211 2.28 12.75 10.70
C HIS A 211 2.43 11.72 9.58
N HIS A 212 2.22 12.12 8.31
CA HIS A 212 2.17 11.19 7.18
C HIS A 212 3.30 11.38 6.19
N HIS A 213 3.80 12.58 5.98
CA HIS A 213 4.86 12.83 5.02
C HIS A 213 6.18 12.20 5.49
N VAL A 214 6.84 11.46 4.62
CA VAL A 214 8.15 10.86 4.88
C VAL A 214 9.23 11.88 4.57
N ALA A 215 10.16 12.11 5.50
CA ALA A 215 11.24 13.07 5.29
C ALA A 215 12.22 12.64 4.20
N GLU A 216 12.43 11.33 4.07
CA GLU A 216 13.41 10.77 3.12
C GLU A 216 12.97 9.37 2.67
N THR A 217 12.86 9.16 1.37
CA THR A 217 12.59 7.85 0.76
C THR A 217 13.86 7.24 0.14
N ALA A 218 13.78 6.00 -0.32
CA ALA A 218 14.89 5.35 -1.01
C ALA A 218 15.29 6.06 -2.32
N ASP A 219 14.37 6.73 -3.00
CA ASP A 219 14.68 7.51 -4.21
C ASP A 219 15.44 8.79 -3.88
N ASP A 220 15.11 9.45 -2.77
CA ASP A 220 15.78 10.70 -2.34
C ASP A 220 17.27 10.47 -2.05
N ILE A 221 17.62 9.30 -1.52
CA ILE A 221 19.02 8.92 -1.24
C ILE A 221 19.64 8.03 -2.31
N ALA A 222 18.96 7.84 -3.46
CA ALA A 222 19.39 7.00 -4.58
C ALA A 222 19.80 5.55 -4.14
N ALA A 223 19.20 5.04 -3.09
CA ALA A 223 19.56 3.77 -2.45
C ALA A 223 18.63 2.64 -2.86
N HIS A 224 18.80 2.15 -4.08
CA HIS A 224 18.01 1.02 -4.59
C HIS A 224 18.66 -0.31 -4.22
N VAL A 225 17.87 -1.20 -3.64
CA VAL A 225 18.33 -2.48 -3.09
C VAL A 225 17.65 -3.63 -3.80
N GLU A 226 18.30 -4.79 -3.84
CA GLU A 226 17.73 -6.00 -4.41
C GLU A 226 17.32 -7.04 -3.36
N ARG A 227 17.92 -6.97 -2.18
CA ARG A 227 17.64 -7.86 -1.05
C ARG A 227 17.72 -7.09 0.26
N TRP A 228 16.94 -7.54 1.22
CA TRP A 228 16.88 -6.95 2.55
C TRP A 228 17.29 -7.96 3.62
N THR A 229 17.66 -7.45 4.77
CA THR A 229 18.01 -8.26 5.94
C THR A 229 17.17 -7.78 7.13
N ALA A 230 16.50 -8.69 7.79
CA ALA A 230 15.78 -8.38 9.03
C ALA A 230 16.76 -8.07 10.14
N THR A 231 16.71 -6.86 10.69
CA THR A 231 17.67 -6.39 11.71
C THR A 231 17.03 -6.11 13.05
N ARG A 232 15.69 -6.01 13.11
CA ARG A 232 15.01 -5.68 14.36
C ARG A 232 13.58 -6.17 14.43
N VAL A 233 13.11 -6.33 15.67
CA VAL A 233 11.71 -6.50 16.01
C VAL A 233 11.31 -5.32 16.88
N ASP A 234 10.29 -4.59 16.48
CA ASP A 234 9.70 -3.50 17.26
C ASP A 234 8.38 -3.99 17.88
N ASP A 235 8.46 -4.39 19.14
CA ASP A 235 7.33 -4.94 19.88
C ASP A 235 6.41 -3.85 20.48
N LYS A 236 6.78 -2.59 20.34
CA LYS A 236 5.93 -1.50 20.84
C LYS A 236 4.71 -1.37 19.94
N ALA A 237 3.56 -1.62 20.54
CA ALA A 237 2.24 -1.43 19.91
C ALA A 237 1.85 0.07 19.86
N ASP A 238 2.80 0.95 20.03
CA ASP A 238 2.54 2.36 20.11
C ASP A 238 3.12 3.09 18.92
N HIS A 239 2.24 3.72 18.18
CA HIS A 239 2.34 5.17 18.12
C HIS A 239 1.35 5.67 17.08
N ALA A 240 0.19 6.03 17.64
CA ALA A 240 -0.69 7.01 17.02
C ALA A 240 0.04 8.33 16.85
#